data_dc69f9f93de6039011b0e75e6d7338df
#
_entry.id   dc69f9f93de6039011b0e75e6d7338df
#
_cell.length_a   1.000
_cell.length_b   1.000
_cell.length_c   1.000
_cell.angle_alpha   90.00
_cell.angle_beta   90.00
_cell.angle_gamma   90.00
#
_symmetry.space_group_name_H-M   'P 1'
#
loop_
_entity.id
_entity.type
_entity.pdbx_description
1 polymer ?
#
loop_
_entity_poly.entity_id
_entity_poly.type
_entity_poly.pdbx_seq_one_letter_code
_entity_poly.pdbx_strand_id
1 'polypeptide(L)'
;MQRVLVVEDSKVVQQVLRHLAAHYLDVAVDFAWSLKEGINLIAEHDYTLALVDLTLPDAMNGEVAKYTLSKNIPTVVLTSKIDEYIRQQMLELGVVDYVVKDNRDSYHYAIKLVAQLLRNDGSKALVADDSVLSRTLMKQMLEKQLFSVSDAQDGEQALQMLKDDPEIKLLLTDYAMPTMDGFELVKAVRNFRGRDDLAIIGLSGAGKHGLSARFIKYGANDFLTKPFMNEEFHCRVMQTMEQLALIADIKESAYRDHLTGLHNRRYFYQYAEKILKNVEQENVLALLDIDYFKNVNDQFGHEAGDQALKQVASFLKAKFDDFTVARIGGEEFAVVLNNMDLKKAEQRLNTFREQLANHAFSINGEPYSLTMSIGMTPFQKVSLTAAMRIADKALYQAKQQQRNCLVIQ
;
A
#
# COMPACT_ATOMS: atom_id res chain seq x y z
N MET A 1 -0.11 -2.68 -17.40
CA MET A 1 -0.65 -1.48 -16.74
C MET A 1 -2.12 -1.72 -16.50
N GLN A 2 -2.60 -1.59 -15.27
CA GLN A 2 -4.02 -1.84 -14.94
C GLN A 2 -4.93 -0.87 -15.70
N ARG A 3 -6.07 -1.36 -16.18
CA ARG A 3 -7.07 -0.59 -16.93
C ARG A 3 -8.48 -1.09 -16.59
N VAL A 4 -9.43 -0.19 -16.46
CA VAL A 4 -10.83 -0.49 -16.12
C VAL A 4 -11.73 -0.11 -17.29
N LEU A 5 -12.66 -0.99 -17.65
CA LEU A 5 -13.73 -0.71 -18.57
C LEU A 5 -15.02 -0.39 -17.80
N VAL A 6 -15.67 0.72 -18.14
CA VAL A 6 -17.00 1.07 -17.63
C VAL A 6 -17.98 1.09 -18.78
N VAL A 7 -19.06 0.28 -18.69
CA VAL A 7 -20.11 0.25 -19.72
C VAL A 7 -21.43 0.70 -19.09
N GLU A 8 -21.93 1.86 -19.50
CA GLU A 8 -23.12 2.50 -18.92
C GLU A 8 -23.77 3.42 -19.98
N ASP A 9 -25.04 3.31 -20.23
CA ASP A 9 -25.74 4.09 -21.27
C ASP A 9 -26.27 5.44 -20.78
N SER A 10 -26.44 5.62 -19.47
CA SER A 10 -26.92 6.87 -18.88
C SER A 10 -25.82 7.93 -18.83
N LYS A 11 -26.02 9.04 -19.56
CA LYS A 11 -25.09 10.18 -19.55
C LYS A 11 -24.85 10.75 -18.15
N VAL A 12 -25.88 10.78 -17.32
CA VAL A 12 -25.79 11.30 -15.94
C VAL A 12 -24.95 10.36 -15.08
N VAL A 13 -25.20 9.06 -15.16
CA VAL A 13 -24.45 8.05 -14.40
C VAL A 13 -23.00 8.01 -14.85
N GLN A 14 -22.71 8.04 -16.15
CA GLN A 14 -21.34 8.11 -16.66
C GLN A 14 -20.57 9.34 -16.14
N GLN A 15 -21.21 10.52 -16.09
CA GLN A 15 -20.57 11.72 -15.54
C GLN A 15 -20.22 11.55 -14.06
N VAL A 16 -21.10 10.96 -13.26
CA VAL A 16 -20.84 10.65 -11.85
C VAL A 16 -19.69 9.67 -11.73
N LEU A 17 -19.72 8.55 -12.46
CA LEU A 17 -18.67 7.53 -12.43
C LEU A 17 -17.32 8.09 -12.92
N ARG A 18 -17.28 8.94 -13.95
CA ARG A 18 -16.05 9.62 -14.39
C ARG A 18 -15.43 10.50 -13.28
N HIS A 19 -16.29 11.28 -12.62
CA HIS A 19 -15.83 12.14 -11.52
C HIS A 19 -15.28 11.31 -10.35
N LEU A 20 -15.98 10.24 -9.97
CA LEU A 20 -15.54 9.35 -8.90
C LEU A 20 -14.29 8.56 -9.29
N ALA A 21 -14.23 8.03 -10.51
CA ALA A 21 -13.06 7.32 -11.01
C ALA A 21 -11.81 8.21 -10.99
N ALA A 22 -11.89 9.45 -11.45
CA ALA A 22 -10.78 10.40 -11.42
C ALA A 22 -10.31 10.73 -9.99
N HIS A 23 -11.16 10.56 -8.97
CA HIS A 23 -10.80 10.81 -7.58
C HIS A 23 -10.25 9.59 -6.84
N TYR A 24 -10.76 8.38 -7.16
CA TYR A 24 -10.45 7.15 -6.41
C TYR A 24 -9.54 6.16 -7.14
N LEU A 25 -9.40 6.27 -8.47
CA LEU A 25 -8.66 5.32 -9.28
C LEU A 25 -7.43 6.00 -9.91
N ASP A 26 -6.26 5.44 -9.65
CA ASP A 26 -4.98 5.88 -10.26
C ASP A 26 -4.60 4.98 -11.45
N VAL A 27 -5.61 4.68 -12.29
CA VAL A 27 -5.46 3.81 -13.47
C VAL A 27 -6.23 4.36 -14.67
N ALA A 28 -5.91 3.91 -15.87
CA ALA A 28 -6.68 4.26 -17.05
C ALA A 28 -8.12 3.68 -16.98
N VAL A 29 -9.12 4.52 -17.24
CA VAL A 29 -10.54 4.11 -17.26
C VAL A 29 -11.16 4.50 -18.58
N ASP A 30 -11.63 3.49 -19.33
CA ASP A 30 -12.35 3.69 -20.58
C ASP A 30 -13.86 3.53 -20.37
N PHE A 31 -14.63 4.29 -21.10
CA PHE A 31 -16.08 4.34 -20.97
C PHE A 31 -16.75 4.02 -22.29
N ALA A 32 -17.69 3.09 -22.29
CA ALA A 32 -18.54 2.71 -23.40
C ALA A 32 -20.01 3.00 -23.10
N TRP A 33 -20.79 3.33 -24.12
CA TRP A 33 -22.24 3.63 -24.03
C TRP A 33 -23.10 2.41 -24.34
N SER A 34 -22.49 1.33 -24.84
CA SER A 34 -23.20 0.15 -25.33
C SER A 34 -22.30 -1.07 -25.30
N LEU A 35 -22.90 -2.26 -25.40
CA LEU A 35 -22.15 -3.50 -25.54
C LEU A 35 -21.26 -3.46 -26.79
N LYS A 36 -21.76 -2.96 -27.91
CA LYS A 36 -21.01 -2.87 -29.18
C LYS A 36 -19.74 -2.03 -29.00
N GLU A 37 -19.82 -0.90 -28.33
CA GLU A 37 -18.65 -0.03 -28.06
C GLU A 37 -17.67 -0.71 -27.09
N GLY A 38 -18.19 -1.36 -26.05
CA GLY A 38 -17.39 -2.17 -25.11
C GLY A 38 -16.62 -3.30 -25.81
N ILE A 39 -17.24 -3.98 -26.77
CA ILE A 39 -16.59 -5.01 -27.60
C ILE A 39 -15.40 -4.43 -28.38
N ASN A 40 -15.55 -3.25 -28.98
CA ASN A 40 -14.48 -2.60 -29.73
C ASN A 40 -13.31 -2.24 -28.82
N LEU A 41 -13.58 -1.67 -27.64
CA LEU A 41 -12.55 -1.32 -26.66
C LEU A 41 -11.81 -2.56 -26.15
N ILE A 42 -12.52 -3.67 -25.89
CA ILE A 42 -11.90 -4.95 -25.47
C ILE A 42 -11.04 -5.57 -26.58
N ALA A 43 -11.33 -5.28 -27.85
CA ALA A 43 -10.49 -5.72 -28.96
C ALA A 43 -9.19 -4.92 -29.09
N GLU A 44 -9.16 -3.69 -28.58
CA GLU A 44 -8.01 -2.78 -28.66
C GLU A 44 -7.13 -2.79 -27.39
N HIS A 45 -7.70 -3.13 -26.25
CA HIS A 45 -7.04 -3.02 -24.95
C HIS A 45 -7.33 -4.21 -24.03
N ASP A 46 -6.35 -4.55 -23.20
CA ASP A 46 -6.54 -5.50 -22.09
C ASP A 46 -7.08 -4.78 -20.86
N TYR A 47 -8.10 -5.35 -20.21
CA TYR A 47 -8.74 -4.81 -19.03
C TYR A 47 -8.54 -5.72 -17.82
N THR A 48 -8.15 -5.13 -16.69
CA THR A 48 -8.03 -5.81 -15.39
C THR A 48 -9.41 -6.06 -14.77
N LEU A 49 -10.36 -5.13 -14.98
CA LEU A 49 -11.69 -5.18 -14.40
C LEU A 49 -12.70 -4.47 -15.30
N ALA A 50 -13.95 -4.94 -15.27
CA ALA A 50 -15.07 -4.25 -15.89
C ALA A 50 -16.15 -3.89 -14.86
N LEU A 51 -16.69 -2.67 -14.94
CA LEU A 51 -17.89 -2.21 -14.24
C LEU A 51 -18.98 -1.98 -15.30
N VAL A 52 -20.02 -2.80 -15.29
CA VAL A 52 -21.00 -2.82 -16.39
C VAL A 52 -22.42 -2.68 -15.90
N ASP A 53 -23.24 -1.92 -16.62
CA ASP A 53 -24.70 -1.93 -16.41
C ASP A 53 -25.28 -3.27 -16.89
N LEU A 54 -26.16 -3.83 -16.07
CA LEU A 54 -26.87 -5.06 -16.41
C LEU A 54 -27.76 -4.90 -17.64
N THR A 55 -28.35 -3.71 -17.80
CA THR A 55 -29.36 -3.41 -18.81
C THR A 55 -28.90 -2.28 -19.70
N LEU A 56 -28.51 -2.60 -20.93
CA LEU A 56 -28.13 -1.63 -21.96
C LEU A 56 -29.14 -1.67 -23.12
N PRO A 57 -29.31 -0.60 -23.91
CA PRO A 57 -30.22 -0.58 -25.05
C PRO A 57 -29.99 -1.68 -26.09
N ASP A 58 -28.72 -2.12 -26.24
CA ASP A 58 -28.33 -3.19 -27.15
C ASP A 58 -28.03 -4.53 -26.44
N ALA A 59 -28.28 -4.62 -25.11
CA ALA A 59 -27.98 -5.78 -24.27
C ALA A 59 -28.85 -5.79 -23.00
N MET A 60 -30.14 -6.21 -23.16
CA MET A 60 -31.15 -6.07 -22.10
C MET A 60 -31.09 -7.11 -20.98
N ASN A 61 -30.37 -8.25 -21.19
CA ASN A 61 -30.39 -9.41 -20.28
C ASN A 61 -28.99 -9.77 -19.76
N GLY A 62 -28.16 -8.77 -19.54
CA GLY A 62 -26.80 -8.96 -18.99
C GLY A 62 -25.81 -9.57 -19.97
N GLU A 63 -26.06 -9.44 -21.28
CA GLU A 63 -25.13 -9.92 -22.31
C GLU A 63 -23.75 -9.28 -22.19
N VAL A 64 -23.69 -8.03 -21.70
CA VAL A 64 -22.42 -7.34 -21.47
C VAL A 64 -21.58 -8.04 -20.40
N ALA A 65 -22.19 -8.44 -19.28
CA ALA A 65 -21.47 -9.18 -18.24
C ALA A 65 -21.03 -10.57 -18.73
N LYS A 66 -21.88 -11.26 -19.50
CA LYS A 66 -21.51 -12.53 -20.13
C LYS A 66 -20.33 -12.39 -21.08
N TYR A 67 -20.30 -11.30 -21.84
CA TYR A 67 -19.23 -11.06 -22.80
C TYR A 67 -17.90 -10.75 -22.10
N THR A 68 -17.89 -9.84 -21.11
CA THR A 68 -16.69 -9.52 -20.35
C THR A 68 -16.12 -10.73 -19.63
N LEU A 69 -16.96 -11.53 -18.97
CA LEU A 69 -16.56 -12.79 -18.32
C LEU A 69 -16.03 -13.83 -19.32
N SER A 70 -16.61 -13.92 -20.54
CA SER A 70 -16.11 -14.81 -21.61
C SER A 70 -14.70 -14.42 -22.09
N LYS A 71 -14.28 -13.19 -21.84
CA LYS A 71 -12.93 -12.67 -22.10
C LYS A 71 -12.01 -12.75 -20.88
N ASN A 72 -12.44 -13.46 -19.82
CA ASN A 72 -11.75 -13.57 -18.54
C ASN A 72 -11.52 -12.20 -17.87
N ILE A 73 -12.39 -11.22 -18.11
CA ILE A 73 -12.34 -9.91 -17.45
C ILE A 73 -13.24 -9.99 -16.21
N PRO A 74 -12.69 -9.92 -14.99
CA PRO A 74 -13.47 -9.85 -13.76
C PRO A 74 -14.46 -8.69 -13.83
N THR A 75 -15.74 -8.96 -13.50
CA THR A 75 -16.82 -8.02 -13.79
C THR A 75 -17.64 -7.74 -12.55
N VAL A 76 -17.83 -6.44 -12.24
CA VAL A 76 -18.79 -5.93 -11.28
C VAL A 76 -20.01 -5.39 -12.06
N VAL A 77 -21.20 -5.74 -11.60
CA VAL A 77 -22.44 -5.37 -12.28
C VAL A 77 -23.16 -4.24 -11.55
N LEU A 78 -23.58 -3.22 -12.30
CA LEU A 78 -24.54 -2.22 -11.83
C LEU A 78 -25.94 -2.64 -12.27
N THR A 79 -26.95 -2.53 -11.39
CA THR A 79 -28.34 -2.86 -11.73
C THR A 79 -29.33 -1.89 -11.09
N SER A 80 -30.40 -1.52 -11.78
CA SER A 80 -31.45 -0.64 -11.25
C SER A 80 -32.42 -1.37 -10.34
N LYS A 81 -32.52 -2.68 -10.43
CA LYS A 81 -33.38 -3.54 -9.61
C LYS A 81 -32.69 -4.86 -9.35
N ILE A 82 -32.93 -5.39 -8.16
CA ILE A 82 -32.58 -6.75 -7.84
C ILE A 82 -33.80 -7.48 -7.29
N ASP A 83 -34.09 -8.63 -7.88
CA ASP A 83 -34.98 -9.64 -7.32
C ASP A 83 -34.16 -10.93 -7.17
N GLU A 84 -34.74 -11.92 -6.51
CA GLU A 84 -34.03 -13.20 -6.24
C GLU A 84 -33.59 -13.91 -7.54
N TYR A 85 -34.35 -13.74 -8.62
CA TYR A 85 -34.00 -14.33 -9.90
C TYR A 85 -32.77 -13.69 -10.53
N ILE A 86 -32.71 -12.37 -10.58
CA ILE A 86 -31.54 -11.61 -11.08
C ILE A 86 -30.32 -11.89 -10.23
N ARG A 87 -30.48 -11.91 -8.90
CA ARG A 87 -29.42 -12.26 -7.96
C ARG A 87 -28.83 -13.64 -8.27
N GLN A 88 -29.67 -14.65 -8.41
CA GLN A 88 -29.23 -15.99 -8.73
C GLN A 88 -28.51 -16.06 -10.08
N GLN A 89 -29.02 -15.39 -11.09
CA GLN A 89 -28.34 -15.30 -12.39
C GLN A 89 -26.94 -14.69 -12.29
N MET A 90 -26.76 -13.61 -11.50
CA MET A 90 -25.45 -12.99 -11.32
C MET A 90 -24.47 -13.92 -10.63
N LEU A 91 -24.90 -14.63 -9.59
CA LEU A 91 -24.10 -15.62 -8.89
C LEU A 91 -23.68 -16.78 -9.81
N GLU A 92 -24.62 -17.32 -10.63
CA GLU A 92 -24.36 -18.37 -11.60
C GLU A 92 -23.41 -17.95 -12.73
N LEU A 93 -23.50 -16.69 -13.19
CA LEU A 93 -22.59 -16.11 -14.17
C LEU A 93 -21.16 -15.96 -13.63
N GLY A 94 -20.99 -15.91 -12.31
CA GLY A 94 -19.70 -15.78 -11.68
C GLY A 94 -19.13 -14.37 -11.70
N VAL A 95 -20.00 -13.34 -11.71
CA VAL A 95 -19.57 -11.95 -11.49
C VAL A 95 -18.86 -11.81 -10.15
N VAL A 96 -17.98 -10.82 -10.04
CA VAL A 96 -17.25 -10.54 -8.80
C VAL A 96 -18.20 -10.08 -7.73
N ASP A 97 -19.02 -9.08 -8.06
CA ASP A 97 -20.07 -8.52 -7.19
C ASP A 97 -21.10 -7.78 -8.04
N TYR A 98 -22.20 -7.35 -7.40
CA TYR A 98 -23.20 -6.50 -8.01
C TYR A 98 -23.60 -5.35 -7.08
N VAL A 99 -23.95 -4.20 -7.66
CA VAL A 99 -24.32 -2.99 -6.92
C VAL A 99 -25.66 -2.49 -7.44
N VAL A 100 -26.62 -2.26 -6.52
CA VAL A 100 -27.94 -1.71 -6.87
C VAL A 100 -27.85 -0.19 -6.96
N LYS A 101 -28.37 0.39 -8.04
CA LYS A 101 -28.36 1.84 -8.33
C LYS A 101 -29.48 2.58 -7.57
N ASP A 102 -29.53 2.50 -6.24
CA ASP A 102 -30.60 3.09 -5.45
C ASP A 102 -30.42 4.60 -5.24
N ASN A 103 -29.16 5.03 -5.05
CA ASN A 103 -28.84 6.41 -4.71
C ASN A 103 -27.39 6.77 -5.13
N ARG A 104 -26.95 7.98 -4.81
CA ARG A 104 -25.57 8.43 -5.09
C ARG A 104 -24.51 7.61 -4.37
N ASP A 105 -24.79 7.12 -3.18
CA ASP A 105 -23.83 6.36 -2.37
C ASP A 105 -23.54 5.00 -3.00
N SER A 106 -24.48 4.44 -3.77
CA SER A 106 -24.27 3.20 -4.53
C SER A 106 -23.16 3.33 -5.56
N TYR A 107 -23.04 4.46 -6.25
CA TYR A 107 -21.94 4.71 -7.21
C TYR A 107 -20.61 4.92 -6.52
N HIS A 108 -20.60 5.58 -5.36
CA HIS A 108 -19.41 5.66 -4.51
C HIS A 108 -18.95 4.28 -4.06
N TYR A 109 -19.89 3.44 -3.62
CA TYR A 109 -19.58 2.07 -3.24
C TYR A 109 -19.02 1.27 -4.42
N ALA A 110 -19.64 1.36 -5.61
CA ALA A 110 -19.17 0.65 -6.80
C ALA A 110 -17.71 1.04 -7.18
N ILE A 111 -17.38 2.33 -7.18
CA ILE A 111 -16.03 2.78 -7.50
C ILE A 111 -15.02 2.41 -6.40
N LYS A 112 -15.40 2.46 -5.13
CA LYS A 112 -14.56 1.99 -4.02
C LYS A 112 -14.31 0.48 -4.09
N LEU A 113 -15.33 -0.29 -4.47
CA LEU A 113 -15.20 -1.72 -4.73
C LEU A 113 -14.21 -2.00 -5.87
N VAL A 114 -14.32 -1.27 -6.98
CA VAL A 114 -13.35 -1.33 -8.10
C VAL A 114 -11.94 -0.98 -7.60
N ALA A 115 -11.77 0.11 -6.85
CA ALA A 115 -10.48 0.51 -6.29
C ALA A 115 -9.87 -0.57 -5.41
N GLN A 116 -10.67 -1.21 -4.56
CA GLN A 116 -10.20 -2.27 -3.69
C GLN A 116 -9.83 -3.54 -4.48
N LEU A 117 -10.62 -3.92 -5.48
CA LEU A 117 -10.31 -5.06 -6.36
C LEU A 117 -8.99 -4.84 -7.12
N LEU A 118 -8.74 -3.62 -7.60
CA LEU A 118 -7.46 -3.27 -8.22
C LEU A 118 -6.28 -3.34 -7.24
N ARG A 119 -6.48 -2.99 -5.96
CA ARG A 119 -5.47 -3.16 -4.90
C ARG A 119 -5.23 -4.62 -4.55
N ASN A 120 -6.25 -5.47 -4.70
CA ASN A 120 -6.14 -6.90 -4.47
C ASN A 120 -5.38 -7.62 -5.61
N ASP A 121 -5.35 -7.03 -6.81
CA ASP A 121 -4.70 -7.63 -7.98
C ASP A 121 -3.23 -7.91 -7.70
N GLY A 122 -2.89 -9.20 -7.71
CA GLY A 122 -1.56 -9.69 -7.35
C GLY A 122 -1.27 -9.73 -5.83
N SER A 123 -2.16 -9.25 -4.96
CA SER A 123 -2.00 -9.39 -3.52
C SER A 123 -2.13 -10.85 -3.10
N LYS A 124 -1.23 -11.32 -2.21
CA LYS A 124 -1.21 -12.72 -1.80
C LYS A 124 -2.13 -12.98 -0.62
N ALA A 125 -2.90 -14.07 -0.72
CA ALA A 125 -3.74 -14.59 0.34
C ALA A 125 -3.42 -16.04 0.64
N LEU A 126 -3.60 -16.47 1.89
CA LEU A 126 -3.43 -17.83 2.35
C LEU A 126 -4.74 -18.36 2.95
N VAL A 127 -5.15 -19.54 2.55
CA VAL A 127 -6.30 -20.27 3.10
C VAL A 127 -5.81 -21.48 3.88
N ALA A 128 -6.10 -21.55 5.18
CA ALA A 128 -5.78 -22.68 6.04
C ALA A 128 -7.07 -23.37 6.52
N ASP A 129 -7.27 -24.62 6.11
CA ASP A 129 -8.46 -25.43 6.44
C ASP A 129 -8.10 -26.90 6.18
N ASP A 130 -8.54 -27.85 7.01
CA ASP A 130 -8.24 -29.27 6.81
C ASP A 130 -9.07 -29.90 5.69
N SER A 131 -10.25 -29.32 5.40
CA SER A 131 -11.15 -29.77 4.33
C SER A 131 -10.70 -29.28 2.96
N VAL A 132 -10.34 -30.19 2.07
CA VAL A 132 -10.01 -29.89 0.66
C VAL A 132 -11.12 -29.11 -0.04
N LEU A 133 -12.39 -29.50 0.20
CA LEU A 133 -13.55 -28.82 -0.40
C LEU A 133 -13.66 -27.37 0.06
N SER A 134 -13.53 -27.12 1.37
CA SER A 134 -13.54 -25.76 1.94
C SER A 134 -12.41 -24.90 1.38
N ARG A 135 -11.18 -25.44 1.32
CA ARG A 135 -10.03 -24.73 0.74
C ARG A 135 -10.28 -24.34 -0.71
N THR A 136 -10.74 -25.31 -1.53
CA THR A 136 -11.01 -25.07 -2.95
C THR A 136 -12.07 -23.98 -3.15
N LEU A 137 -13.17 -24.03 -2.38
CA LEU A 137 -14.23 -23.02 -2.46
C LEU A 137 -13.71 -21.63 -2.09
N MET A 138 -13.06 -21.50 -0.93
CA MET A 138 -12.54 -20.20 -0.48
C MET A 138 -11.46 -19.64 -1.42
N LYS A 139 -10.61 -20.51 -1.96
CA LYS A 139 -9.62 -20.14 -2.98
C LYS A 139 -10.30 -19.53 -4.20
N GLN A 140 -11.29 -20.21 -4.78
CA GLN A 140 -12.06 -19.67 -5.92
C GLN A 140 -12.77 -18.35 -5.60
N MET A 141 -13.29 -18.18 -4.39
CA MET A 141 -13.94 -16.94 -3.97
C MET A 141 -12.94 -15.78 -3.86
N LEU A 142 -11.72 -16.02 -3.37
CA LEU A 142 -10.66 -15.00 -3.30
C LEU A 142 -10.04 -14.71 -4.66
N GLU A 143 -9.85 -15.73 -5.51
CA GLU A 143 -9.36 -15.56 -6.88
C GLU A 143 -10.30 -14.67 -7.71
N LYS A 144 -11.64 -14.80 -7.53
CA LYS A 144 -12.61 -13.86 -8.12
C LYS A 144 -12.43 -12.42 -7.63
N GLN A 145 -11.91 -12.22 -6.42
CA GLN A 145 -11.54 -10.90 -5.88
C GLN A 145 -10.11 -10.47 -6.24
N LEU A 146 -9.49 -11.12 -7.24
CA LEU A 146 -8.17 -10.83 -7.80
C LEU A 146 -6.98 -11.15 -6.88
N PHE A 147 -7.16 -11.93 -5.82
CA PHE A 147 -6.04 -12.40 -5.01
C PHE A 147 -5.26 -13.53 -5.70
N SER A 148 -3.94 -13.55 -5.46
CA SER A 148 -3.11 -14.73 -5.69
C SER A 148 -3.17 -15.62 -4.45
N VAL A 149 -3.77 -16.81 -4.55
CA VAL A 149 -4.14 -17.60 -3.39
C VAL A 149 -3.31 -18.87 -3.26
N SER A 150 -2.65 -19.03 -2.10
CA SER A 150 -2.03 -20.26 -1.64
C SER A 150 -2.93 -20.94 -0.61
N ASP A 151 -2.74 -22.25 -0.40
CA ASP A 151 -3.51 -22.97 0.61
C ASP A 151 -2.63 -23.89 1.48
N ALA A 152 -3.06 -24.12 2.71
CA ALA A 152 -2.45 -24.99 3.70
C ALA A 152 -3.49 -25.92 4.31
N GLN A 153 -3.09 -27.15 4.61
CA GLN A 153 -4.00 -28.19 5.15
C GLN A 153 -4.10 -28.18 6.67
N ASP A 154 -3.19 -27.47 7.34
CA ASP A 154 -3.14 -27.32 8.80
C ASP A 154 -2.44 -26.04 9.22
N GLY A 155 -2.48 -25.74 10.54
CA GLY A 155 -1.91 -24.52 11.09
C GLY A 155 -0.39 -24.47 11.06
N GLU A 156 0.32 -25.61 11.14
CA GLU A 156 1.79 -25.62 11.10
C GLU A 156 2.30 -25.27 9.71
N GLN A 157 1.71 -25.86 8.66
CA GLN A 157 2.03 -25.54 7.28
C GLN A 157 1.73 -24.04 7.00
N ALA A 158 0.57 -23.55 7.43
CA ALA A 158 0.20 -22.14 7.27
C ALA A 158 1.20 -21.21 7.98
N LEU A 159 1.61 -21.54 9.20
CA LEU A 159 2.60 -20.75 9.95
C LEU A 159 3.95 -20.69 9.23
N GLN A 160 4.40 -21.81 8.67
CA GLN A 160 5.66 -21.84 7.93
C GLN A 160 5.56 -21.00 6.65
N MET A 161 4.48 -21.11 5.87
CA MET A 161 4.28 -20.30 4.66
C MET A 161 4.25 -18.80 4.97
N LEU A 162 3.64 -18.38 6.09
CA LEU A 162 3.61 -16.97 6.53
C LEU A 162 4.97 -16.45 6.98
N LYS A 163 5.87 -17.31 7.46
CA LYS A 163 7.26 -16.95 7.76
C LYS A 163 8.12 -16.81 6.52
N ASP A 164 7.90 -17.69 5.54
CA ASP A 164 8.68 -17.75 4.31
C ASP A 164 8.27 -16.67 3.30
N ASP A 165 7.00 -16.27 3.30
CA ASP A 165 6.47 -15.25 2.41
C ASP A 165 5.81 -14.08 3.17
N PRO A 166 6.56 -12.99 3.42
CA PRO A 166 6.05 -11.79 4.10
C PRO A 166 5.05 -10.98 3.24
N GLU A 167 4.94 -11.27 1.93
CA GLU A 167 4.02 -10.58 1.02
C GLU A 167 2.56 -11.05 1.17
N ILE A 168 2.29 -12.13 1.89
CA ILE A 168 0.93 -12.56 2.18
C ILE A 168 0.26 -11.50 3.05
N LYS A 169 -0.89 -10.96 2.59
CA LYS A 169 -1.62 -9.87 3.27
C LYS A 169 -2.95 -10.29 3.88
N LEU A 170 -3.47 -11.46 3.51
CA LEU A 170 -4.70 -12.02 4.04
C LEU A 170 -4.51 -13.48 4.43
N LEU A 171 -4.94 -13.85 5.63
CA LEU A 171 -5.07 -15.23 6.08
C LEU A 171 -6.54 -15.52 6.39
N LEU A 172 -7.10 -16.52 5.73
CA LEU A 172 -8.33 -17.18 6.16
C LEU A 172 -7.96 -18.45 6.92
N THR A 173 -8.43 -18.63 8.14
CA THR A 173 -8.09 -19.82 8.93
C THR A 173 -9.31 -20.47 9.55
N ASP A 174 -9.47 -21.79 9.30
CA ASP A 174 -10.45 -22.53 10.06
C ASP A 174 -10.04 -22.67 11.53
N TYR A 175 -11.04 -22.82 12.39
CA TYR A 175 -10.79 -23.09 13.80
C TYR A 175 -10.26 -24.51 14.04
N ALA A 176 -10.92 -25.50 13.44
CA ALA A 176 -10.69 -26.90 13.73
C ALA A 176 -9.75 -27.53 12.70
N MET A 177 -8.45 -27.43 12.95
CA MET A 177 -7.42 -28.06 12.12
C MET A 177 -6.58 -29.04 12.94
N PRO A 178 -6.01 -30.09 12.34
CA PRO A 178 -5.07 -30.99 13.00
C PRO A 178 -3.76 -30.25 13.33
N THR A 179 -2.95 -30.81 14.22
CA THR A 179 -1.63 -30.37 14.66
C THR A 179 -1.63 -29.01 15.37
N MET A 180 -2.11 -27.96 14.73
CA MET A 180 -2.23 -26.61 15.25
C MET A 180 -3.61 -26.05 14.89
N ASP A 181 -4.41 -25.69 15.88
CA ASP A 181 -5.73 -25.09 15.65
C ASP A 181 -5.63 -23.61 15.21
N GLY A 182 -6.75 -23.06 14.72
CA GLY A 182 -6.78 -21.70 14.21
C GLY A 182 -6.47 -20.62 15.27
N PHE A 183 -6.75 -20.88 16.56
CA PHE A 183 -6.36 -19.93 17.62
C PHE A 183 -4.87 -19.93 17.90
N GLU A 184 -4.28 -21.15 17.93
CA GLU A 184 -2.84 -21.30 18.11
C GLU A 184 -2.08 -20.66 16.95
N LEU A 185 -2.57 -20.86 15.72
CA LEU A 185 -2.04 -20.21 14.53
C LEU A 185 -2.10 -18.70 14.64
N VAL A 186 -3.27 -18.11 14.93
CA VAL A 186 -3.42 -16.65 15.09
C VAL A 186 -2.45 -16.11 16.14
N LYS A 187 -2.37 -16.76 17.32
CA LYS A 187 -1.46 -16.37 18.40
C LYS A 187 0.01 -16.42 17.96
N ALA A 188 0.42 -17.50 17.28
CA ALA A 188 1.79 -17.66 16.79
C ALA A 188 2.14 -16.59 15.74
N VAL A 189 1.24 -16.31 14.81
CA VAL A 189 1.40 -15.27 13.77
C VAL A 189 1.52 -13.89 14.40
N ARG A 190 0.70 -13.56 15.41
CA ARG A 190 0.73 -12.23 16.06
C ARG A 190 2.00 -11.93 16.87
N ASN A 191 2.85 -12.93 17.11
CA ASN A 191 4.16 -12.71 17.69
C ASN A 191 5.16 -12.05 16.73
N PHE A 192 4.93 -12.11 15.40
CA PHE A 192 5.84 -11.53 14.38
C PHE A 192 5.14 -10.70 13.30
N ARG A 193 3.82 -10.80 13.12
CA ARG A 193 3.00 -10.02 12.17
C ARG A 193 1.89 -9.27 12.90
N GLY A 194 1.89 -7.93 12.83
CA GLY A 194 0.84 -7.09 13.42
C GLY A 194 -0.52 -7.20 12.70
N ARG A 195 -1.58 -6.68 13.35
CA ARG A 195 -2.92 -6.56 12.71
C ARG A 195 -2.95 -5.61 11.53
N ASP A 196 -1.99 -4.75 11.44
CA ASP A 196 -1.76 -3.70 10.46
C ASP A 196 -0.81 -4.09 9.33
N ASP A 197 -0.35 -5.35 9.34
CA ASP A 197 0.52 -5.93 8.34
C ASP A 197 -0.10 -7.15 7.65
N LEU A 198 -0.85 -7.96 8.40
CA LEU A 198 -1.55 -9.13 7.92
C LEU A 198 -2.98 -9.14 8.47
N ALA A 199 -3.96 -9.13 7.58
CA ALA A 199 -5.36 -9.36 7.91
C ALA A 199 -5.60 -10.85 8.20
N ILE A 200 -6.30 -11.18 9.28
CA ILE A 200 -6.68 -12.55 9.61
C ILE A 200 -8.20 -12.62 9.81
N ILE A 201 -8.87 -13.50 9.08
CA ILE A 201 -10.29 -13.82 9.25
C ILE A 201 -10.40 -15.26 9.75
N GLY A 202 -10.96 -15.43 10.94
CA GLY A 202 -11.23 -16.75 11.51
C GLY A 202 -12.52 -17.35 10.94
N LEU A 203 -12.55 -18.66 10.78
CA LEU A 203 -13.70 -19.43 10.30
C LEU A 203 -14.06 -20.52 11.29
N SER A 204 -15.35 -20.79 11.47
CA SER A 204 -15.78 -21.92 12.32
C SER A 204 -17.17 -22.38 11.96
N GLY A 205 -17.44 -23.68 12.17
CA GLY A 205 -18.77 -24.27 12.01
C GLY A 205 -19.79 -23.72 13.01
N ALA A 206 -21.07 -23.78 12.65
CA ALA A 206 -22.20 -23.38 13.49
C ALA A 206 -22.24 -24.14 14.83
N GLY A 207 -22.78 -23.49 15.87
CA GLY A 207 -23.07 -24.13 17.17
C GLY A 207 -21.99 -24.02 18.23
N LYS A 208 -20.84 -23.42 17.96
CA LYS A 208 -19.77 -23.17 18.95
C LYS A 208 -19.83 -21.72 19.45
N HIS A 209 -20.65 -21.47 20.47
CA HIS A 209 -20.80 -20.14 21.07
C HIS A 209 -19.48 -19.59 21.60
N GLY A 210 -19.22 -18.30 21.35
CA GLY A 210 -18.07 -17.56 21.87
C GLY A 210 -16.76 -17.69 21.07
N LEU A 211 -16.71 -18.48 19.98
CA LEU A 211 -15.49 -18.58 19.17
C LEU A 211 -15.15 -17.28 18.44
N SER A 212 -16.15 -16.56 17.93
CA SER A 212 -15.96 -15.25 17.29
C SER A 212 -15.25 -14.26 18.22
N ALA A 213 -15.75 -14.14 19.45
CA ALA A 213 -15.13 -13.27 20.46
C ALA A 213 -13.70 -13.70 20.82
N ARG A 214 -13.43 -15.02 20.84
CA ARG A 214 -12.08 -15.55 21.08
C ARG A 214 -11.14 -15.21 19.94
N PHE A 215 -11.53 -15.45 18.67
CA PHE A 215 -10.71 -15.08 17.52
C PHE A 215 -10.29 -13.61 17.54
N ILE A 216 -11.26 -12.70 17.77
CA ILE A 216 -10.99 -11.26 17.85
C ILE A 216 -10.06 -10.93 19.02
N LYS A 217 -10.25 -11.55 20.21
CA LYS A 217 -9.38 -11.36 21.37
C LYS A 217 -7.95 -11.85 21.13
N TYR A 218 -7.78 -12.94 20.41
CA TYR A 218 -6.45 -13.47 20.06
C TYR A 218 -5.76 -12.75 18.91
N GLY A 219 -6.45 -11.84 18.23
CA GLY A 219 -5.83 -10.96 17.28
C GLY A 219 -6.29 -11.11 15.84
N ALA A 220 -7.32 -11.89 15.56
CA ALA A 220 -7.98 -11.86 14.25
C ALA A 220 -8.59 -10.47 13.99
N ASN A 221 -8.69 -10.10 12.72
CA ASN A 221 -9.33 -8.86 12.29
C ASN A 221 -10.84 -9.04 12.21
N ASP A 222 -11.30 -10.20 11.72
CA ASP A 222 -12.71 -10.54 11.61
C ASP A 222 -12.95 -12.05 11.77
N PHE A 223 -14.23 -12.45 11.68
CA PHE A 223 -14.66 -13.82 11.87
C PHE A 223 -15.92 -14.12 11.03
N LEU A 224 -15.99 -15.33 10.45
CA LEU A 224 -17.14 -15.84 9.69
C LEU A 224 -17.61 -17.20 10.23
N THR A 225 -18.92 -17.42 10.24
CA THR A 225 -19.52 -18.68 10.66
C THR A 225 -19.94 -19.49 9.43
N LYS A 226 -19.46 -20.75 9.32
CA LYS A 226 -19.87 -21.69 8.28
C LYS A 226 -21.22 -22.33 8.64
N PRO A 227 -22.18 -22.51 7.68
CA PRO A 227 -22.07 -22.06 6.30
C PRO A 227 -22.31 -20.56 6.15
N PHE A 228 -21.59 -19.88 5.24
CA PHE A 228 -21.75 -18.49 4.90
C PHE A 228 -22.17 -18.33 3.42
N MET A 229 -22.83 -17.23 3.13
CA MET A 229 -23.18 -16.84 1.76
C MET A 229 -21.97 -16.17 1.07
N ASN A 230 -21.93 -16.24 -0.27
CA ASN A 230 -20.87 -15.61 -1.04
C ASN A 230 -20.78 -14.10 -0.76
N GLU A 231 -21.91 -13.40 -0.68
CA GLU A 231 -21.97 -11.97 -0.41
C GLU A 231 -21.41 -11.63 0.99
N GLU A 232 -21.75 -12.44 2.01
CA GLU A 232 -21.21 -12.22 3.35
C GLU A 232 -19.68 -12.37 3.34
N PHE A 233 -19.19 -13.42 2.70
CA PHE A 233 -17.74 -13.65 2.55
C PHE A 233 -17.08 -12.45 1.84
N HIS A 234 -17.63 -12.03 0.70
CA HIS A 234 -17.15 -10.87 -0.04
C HIS A 234 -17.08 -9.61 0.82
N CYS A 235 -18.19 -9.26 1.47
CA CYS A 235 -18.25 -8.07 2.32
C CYS A 235 -17.20 -8.10 3.44
N ARG A 236 -16.99 -9.25 4.09
CA ARG A 236 -16.02 -9.38 5.19
C ARG A 236 -14.59 -9.24 4.72
N VAL A 237 -14.24 -9.91 3.61
CA VAL A 237 -12.90 -9.79 3.02
C VAL A 237 -12.64 -8.35 2.60
N MET A 238 -13.57 -7.74 1.84
CA MET A 238 -13.42 -6.37 1.36
C MET A 238 -13.28 -5.37 2.50
N GLN A 239 -14.15 -5.44 3.51
CA GLN A 239 -14.10 -4.56 4.67
C GLN A 239 -12.77 -4.71 5.44
N THR A 240 -12.32 -5.95 5.63
CA THR A 240 -11.06 -6.22 6.34
C THR A 240 -9.85 -5.70 5.57
N MET A 241 -9.83 -5.87 4.25
CA MET A 241 -8.75 -5.36 3.40
C MET A 241 -8.77 -3.83 3.26
N GLU A 242 -9.96 -3.20 3.19
CA GLU A 242 -10.10 -1.75 3.22
C GLU A 242 -9.54 -1.17 4.53
N GLN A 243 -9.86 -1.77 5.66
CA GLN A 243 -9.28 -1.36 6.96
C GLN A 243 -7.76 -1.49 6.99
N LEU A 244 -7.21 -2.59 6.46
CA LEU A 244 -5.77 -2.79 6.37
C LEU A 244 -5.11 -1.69 5.50
N ALA A 245 -5.69 -1.40 4.34
CA ALA A 245 -5.21 -0.35 3.45
C ALA A 245 -5.27 1.05 4.11
N LEU A 246 -6.38 1.40 4.75
CA LEU A 246 -6.52 2.67 5.48
C LEU A 246 -5.49 2.84 6.60
N ILE A 247 -5.20 1.76 7.34
CA ILE A 247 -4.15 1.78 8.37
C ILE A 247 -2.77 2.00 7.75
N ALA A 248 -2.50 1.37 6.59
CA ALA A 248 -1.26 1.56 5.86
C ALA A 248 -1.11 3.00 5.35
N ASP A 249 -2.17 3.59 4.78
CA ASP A 249 -2.21 4.97 4.30
C ASP A 249 -2.00 5.99 5.45
N ILE A 250 -2.65 5.75 6.60
CA ILE A 250 -2.48 6.57 7.81
C ILE A 250 -1.03 6.49 8.32
N LYS A 251 -0.44 5.28 8.34
CA LYS A 251 0.95 5.09 8.75
C LYS A 251 1.92 5.78 7.79
N GLU A 252 1.72 5.60 6.48
CA GLU A 252 2.53 6.27 5.46
C GLU A 252 2.47 7.79 5.65
N SER A 253 1.27 8.37 5.80
CA SER A 253 1.09 9.80 6.08
C SER A 253 1.74 10.23 7.39
N ALA A 254 1.62 9.42 8.46
CA ALA A 254 2.22 9.71 9.76
C ALA A 254 3.77 9.61 9.76
N TYR A 255 4.36 9.01 8.73
CA TYR A 255 5.80 8.81 8.59
C TYR A 255 6.46 9.72 7.54
N ARG A 256 5.68 10.53 6.81
CA ARG A 256 6.20 11.51 5.85
C ARG A 256 6.26 12.92 6.45
N ASP A 257 7.24 13.68 6.01
CA ASP A 257 7.28 15.12 6.21
C ASP A 257 6.35 15.80 5.19
N HIS A 258 5.38 16.54 5.67
CA HIS A 258 4.32 17.14 4.85
C HIS A 258 4.81 18.14 3.80
N LEU A 259 5.96 18.78 4.04
CA LEU A 259 6.52 19.76 3.12
C LEU A 259 7.32 19.09 1.99
N THR A 260 8.18 18.14 2.37
CA THR A 260 9.21 17.57 1.47
C THR A 260 8.84 16.20 0.90
N GLY A 261 7.88 15.48 1.51
CA GLY A 261 7.52 14.11 1.14
C GLY A 261 8.59 13.05 1.50
N LEU A 262 9.73 13.45 2.07
CA LEU A 262 10.69 12.53 2.66
C LEU A 262 10.13 11.88 3.92
N HIS A 263 10.80 10.85 4.44
CA HIS A 263 10.46 10.36 5.76
C HIS A 263 10.64 11.46 6.81
N ASN A 264 9.79 11.47 7.83
CA ASN A 264 9.92 12.41 8.93
C ASN A 264 10.84 11.85 10.03
N ARG A 265 11.10 12.68 11.04
CA ARG A 265 11.91 12.35 12.22
C ARG A 265 11.43 11.07 12.91
N ARG A 266 10.10 10.87 13.06
CA ARG A 266 9.53 9.71 13.75
C ARG A 266 9.89 8.40 13.04
N TYR A 267 9.71 8.34 11.72
CA TYR A 267 10.08 7.18 10.91
C TYR A 267 11.58 6.88 11.01
N PHE A 268 12.41 7.93 10.87
CA PHE A 268 13.85 7.80 10.93
C PHE A 268 14.34 7.10 12.20
N TYR A 269 13.84 7.52 13.38
CA TYR A 269 14.24 6.91 14.64
C TYR A 269 13.81 5.45 14.73
N GLN A 270 12.57 5.11 14.33
CA GLN A 270 12.08 3.73 14.35
C GLN A 270 12.85 2.83 13.38
N TYR A 271 13.17 3.32 12.20
CA TYR A 271 13.92 2.58 11.18
C TYR A 271 15.37 2.34 11.62
N ALA A 272 16.03 3.38 12.10
CA ALA A 272 17.42 3.28 12.57
C ALA A 272 17.55 2.32 13.77
N GLU A 273 16.61 2.33 14.72
CA GLU A 273 16.58 1.35 15.81
C GLU A 273 16.38 -0.09 15.32
N LYS A 274 15.61 -0.29 14.24
CA LYS A 274 15.42 -1.62 13.64
C LYS A 274 16.72 -2.13 12.98
N ILE A 275 17.44 -1.25 12.29
CA ILE A 275 18.74 -1.58 11.68
C ILE A 275 19.78 -1.98 12.73
N LEU A 276 19.82 -1.30 13.87
CA LEU A 276 20.74 -1.62 14.95
C LEU A 276 20.60 -3.03 15.52
N LYS A 277 19.45 -3.65 15.37
CA LYS A 277 19.23 -5.04 15.80
C LYS A 277 20.01 -6.04 14.95
N ASN A 278 20.43 -5.66 13.75
CA ASN A 278 21.22 -6.50 12.86
C ASN A 278 22.72 -6.14 12.97
N VAL A 279 23.39 -6.76 13.95
CA VAL A 279 24.74 -6.40 14.41
C VAL A 279 25.85 -6.75 13.40
N GLU A 280 25.56 -7.57 12.38
CA GLU A 280 26.55 -8.07 11.42
C GLU A 280 26.77 -7.15 10.21
N GLN A 281 25.91 -6.17 10.01
CA GLN A 281 26.00 -5.27 8.86
C GLN A 281 26.73 -3.97 9.19
N GLU A 282 27.60 -3.55 8.30
CA GLU A 282 28.21 -2.22 8.34
C GLU A 282 27.19 -1.19 7.90
N ASN A 283 26.92 -0.22 8.75
CA ASN A 283 25.98 0.87 8.48
C ASN A 283 26.63 2.20 8.83
N VAL A 284 26.24 3.25 8.12
CA VAL A 284 26.68 4.62 8.36
C VAL A 284 25.49 5.53 8.55
N LEU A 285 25.56 6.37 9.56
CA LEU A 285 24.63 7.43 9.83
C LEU A 285 25.23 8.78 9.39
N ALA A 286 24.50 9.53 8.58
CA ALA A 286 24.87 10.88 8.20
C ALA A 286 23.75 11.89 8.57
N LEU A 287 24.16 13.01 9.17
CA LEU A 287 23.34 14.18 9.37
C LEU A 287 23.78 15.27 8.40
N LEU A 288 22.84 15.91 7.75
CA LEU A 288 23.07 16.91 6.72
C LEU A 288 22.27 18.18 7.05
N ASP A 289 22.84 19.34 6.77
CA ASP A 289 22.20 20.62 7.04
C ASP A 289 22.49 21.60 5.90
N ILE A 290 21.46 22.32 5.43
CA ILE A 290 21.61 23.31 4.36
C ILE A 290 22.34 24.53 4.91
N ASP A 291 23.48 24.83 4.31
CA ASP A 291 24.31 25.96 4.73
C ASP A 291 23.59 27.29 4.47
N TYR A 292 23.62 28.18 5.45
CA TYR A 292 23.07 29.55 5.38
C TYR A 292 21.56 29.58 5.01
N PHE A 293 20.78 28.54 5.32
CA PHE A 293 19.36 28.48 4.99
C PHE A 293 18.56 29.68 5.51
N LYS A 294 18.93 30.20 6.67
CA LYS A 294 18.33 31.42 7.20
C LYS A 294 18.45 32.60 6.23
N ASN A 295 19.57 32.73 5.51
CA ASN A 295 19.76 33.80 4.52
C ASN A 295 18.78 33.70 3.35
N VAL A 296 18.42 32.45 2.95
CA VAL A 296 17.38 32.20 1.93
C VAL A 296 16.05 32.77 2.41
N ASN A 297 15.65 32.43 3.64
CA ASN A 297 14.41 32.96 4.23
C ASN A 297 14.42 34.48 4.40
N ASP A 298 15.52 35.04 4.88
CA ASP A 298 15.64 36.49 5.14
C ASP A 298 15.64 37.29 3.81
N GLN A 299 16.20 36.74 2.73
CA GLN A 299 16.30 37.39 1.43
C GLN A 299 15.05 37.20 0.55
N PHE A 300 14.46 35.99 0.53
CA PHE A 300 13.42 35.62 -0.43
C PHE A 300 12.07 35.29 0.22
N GLY A 301 11.99 35.26 1.56
CA GLY A 301 10.80 34.89 2.31
C GLY A 301 10.67 33.40 2.57
N HIS A 302 9.79 33.04 3.50
CA HIS A 302 9.60 31.63 3.92
C HIS A 302 9.08 30.72 2.83
N GLU A 303 8.25 31.21 1.91
CA GLU A 303 7.77 30.41 0.75
C GLU A 303 8.91 29.98 -0.16
N ALA A 304 9.90 30.84 -0.34
CA ALA A 304 11.11 30.52 -1.10
C ALA A 304 12.00 29.51 -0.37
N GLY A 305 12.10 29.61 0.96
CA GLY A 305 12.75 28.60 1.79
C GLY A 305 12.06 27.23 1.68
N ASP A 306 10.74 27.19 1.67
CA ASP A 306 9.97 25.96 1.46
C ASP A 306 10.22 25.35 0.07
N GLN A 307 10.32 26.17 -0.98
CA GLN A 307 10.70 25.72 -2.32
C GLN A 307 12.13 25.13 -2.34
N ALA A 308 13.08 25.78 -1.68
CA ALA A 308 14.45 25.28 -1.56
C ALA A 308 14.50 23.91 -0.84
N LEU A 309 13.76 23.77 0.26
CA LEU A 309 13.63 22.51 1.00
C LEU A 309 13.05 21.38 0.13
N LYS A 310 12.00 21.65 -0.65
CA LYS A 310 11.41 20.67 -1.59
C LYS A 310 12.40 20.25 -2.67
N GLN A 311 13.14 21.18 -3.25
CA GLN A 311 14.13 20.89 -4.28
C GLN A 311 15.29 20.06 -3.74
N VAL A 312 15.85 20.42 -2.58
CA VAL A 312 16.91 19.67 -1.90
C VAL A 312 16.41 18.26 -1.53
N ALA A 313 15.20 18.13 -1.03
CA ALA A 313 14.61 16.85 -0.70
C ALA A 313 14.44 15.95 -1.94
N SER A 314 13.98 16.51 -3.05
CA SER A 314 13.88 15.78 -4.32
C SER A 314 15.24 15.33 -4.83
N PHE A 315 16.26 16.19 -4.68
CA PHE A 315 17.63 15.86 -5.06
C PHE A 315 18.22 14.74 -4.16
N LEU A 316 18.01 14.82 -2.84
CA LEU A 316 18.38 13.77 -1.89
C LEU A 316 17.70 12.43 -2.23
N LYS A 317 16.38 12.45 -2.47
CA LYS A 317 15.61 11.25 -2.81
C LYS A 317 16.16 10.57 -4.09
N ALA A 318 16.45 11.35 -5.12
CA ALA A 318 16.99 10.83 -6.39
C ALA A 318 18.41 10.23 -6.27
N LYS A 319 19.23 10.71 -5.31
CA LYS A 319 20.61 10.22 -5.12
C LYS A 319 20.74 9.09 -4.11
N PHE A 320 19.76 8.94 -3.23
CA PHE A 320 19.74 7.95 -2.15
C PHE A 320 18.43 7.16 -2.12
N ASP A 321 17.87 6.83 -3.30
CA ASP A 321 16.64 6.04 -3.47
C ASP A 321 16.73 4.64 -2.85
N ASP A 322 17.94 4.05 -2.80
CA ASP A 322 18.22 2.76 -2.16
C ASP A 322 18.30 2.84 -0.62
N PHE A 323 18.25 4.05 -0.04
CA PHE A 323 18.52 4.29 1.38
C PHE A 323 17.39 5.05 2.05
N THR A 324 17.43 5.04 3.40
CA THR A 324 16.47 5.85 4.16
C THR A 324 16.95 7.28 4.27
N VAL A 325 16.19 8.18 3.64
CA VAL A 325 16.36 9.62 3.74
C VAL A 325 15.20 10.21 4.52
N ALA A 326 15.50 11.08 5.49
CA ALA A 326 14.49 11.73 6.32
C ALA A 326 14.81 13.21 6.53
N ARG A 327 13.78 14.00 6.72
CA ARG A 327 13.89 15.36 7.27
C ARG A 327 13.70 15.28 8.78
N ILE A 328 14.70 15.74 9.54
CA ILE A 328 14.71 15.66 11.01
C ILE A 328 14.06 16.88 11.64
N GLY A 329 14.17 18.05 10.99
CA GLY A 329 13.55 19.29 11.39
C GLY A 329 14.19 20.50 10.71
N GLY A 330 13.49 21.60 10.55
CA GLY A 330 14.03 22.81 9.91
C GLY A 330 14.68 22.53 8.56
N GLU A 331 15.97 22.83 8.46
CA GLU A 331 16.85 22.57 7.31
C GLU A 331 17.71 21.31 7.46
N GLU A 332 17.42 20.45 8.47
CA GLU A 332 18.22 19.28 8.79
C GLU A 332 17.63 18.01 8.17
N PHE A 333 18.51 17.22 7.56
CA PHE A 333 18.19 15.91 6.97
C PHE A 333 19.08 14.82 7.56
N ALA A 334 18.64 13.57 7.44
CA ALA A 334 19.43 12.42 7.85
C ALA A 334 19.34 11.32 6.79
N VAL A 335 20.44 10.59 6.64
CA VAL A 335 20.54 9.43 5.75
C VAL A 335 21.14 8.25 6.53
N VAL A 336 20.50 7.09 6.42
CA VAL A 336 21.07 5.83 6.90
C VAL A 336 21.49 5.02 5.69
N LEU A 337 22.80 4.84 5.54
CA LEU A 337 23.43 4.03 4.51
C LEU A 337 23.64 2.63 5.10
N ASN A 338 22.67 1.76 4.92
CA ASN A 338 22.71 0.39 5.41
C ASN A 338 23.52 -0.51 4.48
N ASN A 339 24.20 -1.51 5.07
CA ASN A 339 25.06 -2.46 4.36
C ASN A 339 26.15 -1.77 3.51
N MET A 340 26.75 -0.71 4.05
CA MET A 340 27.77 0.09 3.37
C MET A 340 28.94 0.41 4.31
N ASP A 341 30.15 0.16 3.85
CA ASP A 341 31.36 0.54 4.60
C ASP A 341 31.56 2.06 4.63
N LEU A 342 32.31 2.51 5.64
CA LEU A 342 32.52 3.94 5.91
C LEU A 342 33.16 4.67 4.72
N LYS A 343 34.10 4.05 4.01
CA LYS A 343 34.80 4.69 2.89
C LYS A 343 33.92 4.89 1.66
N LYS A 344 33.08 3.92 1.35
CA LYS A 344 32.10 4.04 0.26
C LYS A 344 31.02 5.07 0.60
N ALA A 345 30.57 5.08 1.86
CA ALA A 345 29.63 6.07 2.36
C ALA A 345 30.20 7.50 2.25
N GLU A 346 31.44 7.70 2.63
CA GLU A 346 32.16 8.98 2.49
C GLU A 346 32.22 9.44 1.03
N GLN A 347 32.62 8.54 0.12
CA GLN A 347 32.69 8.87 -1.30
C GLN A 347 31.31 9.26 -1.86
N ARG A 348 30.24 8.48 -1.53
CA ARG A 348 28.90 8.74 -2.02
C ARG A 348 28.35 10.07 -1.50
N LEU A 349 28.54 10.36 -0.22
CA LEU A 349 28.10 11.61 0.42
C LEU A 349 28.88 12.83 -0.09
N ASN A 350 30.21 12.71 -0.32
CA ASN A 350 31.00 13.79 -0.93
C ASN A 350 30.59 14.04 -2.38
N THR A 351 30.37 13.01 -3.17
CA THR A 351 29.87 13.14 -4.55
C THR A 351 28.50 13.84 -4.56
N PHE A 352 27.61 13.47 -3.65
CA PHE A 352 26.32 14.14 -3.49
C PHE A 352 26.50 15.62 -3.14
N ARG A 353 27.31 15.95 -2.14
CA ARG A 353 27.58 17.33 -1.70
C ARG A 353 28.11 18.22 -2.83
N GLU A 354 29.07 17.69 -3.61
CA GLU A 354 29.62 18.40 -4.77
C GLU A 354 28.60 18.61 -5.89
N GLN A 355 27.81 17.59 -6.18
CA GLN A 355 26.73 17.69 -7.18
C GLN A 355 25.66 18.69 -6.74
N LEU A 356 25.30 18.72 -5.45
CA LEU A 356 24.34 19.69 -4.91
C LEU A 356 24.88 21.13 -5.00
N ALA A 357 26.15 21.34 -4.63
CA ALA A 357 26.78 22.67 -4.72
C ALA A 357 26.86 23.21 -6.15
N ASN A 358 26.95 22.32 -7.16
CA ASN A 358 26.99 22.68 -8.58
C ASN A 358 25.60 22.66 -9.24
N HIS A 359 24.54 22.28 -8.51
CA HIS A 359 23.19 22.24 -9.04
C HIS A 359 22.57 23.63 -9.05
N ALA A 360 22.01 24.01 -10.20
CA ALA A 360 21.27 25.27 -10.32
C ALA A 360 19.85 25.10 -9.75
N PHE A 361 19.66 25.44 -8.50
CA PHE A 361 18.32 25.56 -7.91
C PHE A 361 17.61 26.79 -8.44
N SER A 362 16.28 26.76 -8.49
CA SER A 362 15.47 27.91 -8.86
C SER A 362 14.64 28.37 -7.68
N ILE A 363 14.80 29.63 -7.29
CA ILE A 363 14.00 30.28 -6.25
C ILE A 363 13.30 31.49 -6.89
N ASN A 364 11.97 31.49 -6.91
CA ASN A 364 11.15 32.50 -7.57
C ASN A 364 11.54 32.76 -9.06
N GLY A 365 12.02 31.71 -9.75
CA GLY A 365 12.47 31.79 -11.14
C GLY A 365 13.92 32.25 -11.32
N GLU A 366 14.61 32.67 -10.26
CA GLU A 366 16.02 33.06 -10.29
C GLU A 366 16.94 31.87 -9.90
N PRO A 367 18.09 31.68 -10.59
CA PRO A 367 19.05 30.65 -10.25
C PRO A 367 19.69 30.94 -8.90
N TYR A 368 19.76 29.92 -8.04
CA TYR A 368 20.35 30.01 -6.70
C TYR A 368 21.22 28.81 -6.41
N SER A 369 22.32 28.99 -5.70
CA SER A 369 23.21 27.91 -5.26
C SER A 369 23.01 27.59 -3.80
N LEU A 370 22.88 26.31 -3.47
CA LEU A 370 22.79 25.80 -2.10
C LEU A 370 23.97 24.85 -1.84
N THR A 371 24.51 24.91 -0.64
CA THR A 371 25.50 23.95 -0.16
C THR A 371 25.00 23.24 1.09
N MET A 372 25.62 22.12 1.43
CA MET A 372 25.30 21.36 2.64
C MET A 372 26.57 20.98 3.40
N SER A 373 26.50 21.09 4.72
CA SER A 373 27.46 20.49 5.64
C SER A 373 26.99 19.11 6.05
N ILE A 374 27.92 18.15 6.18
CA ILE A 374 27.62 16.75 6.46
C ILE A 374 28.48 16.27 7.63
N GLY A 375 27.84 15.68 8.65
CA GLY A 375 28.47 14.95 9.71
C GLY A 375 28.12 13.48 9.64
N MET A 376 29.09 12.57 9.59
CA MET A 376 28.83 11.14 9.52
C MET A 376 29.60 10.32 10.55
N THR A 377 29.06 9.15 10.89
CA THR A 377 29.66 8.22 11.84
C THR A 377 29.34 6.78 11.46
N PRO A 378 30.23 5.81 11.73
CA PRO A 378 29.86 4.40 11.69
C PRO A 378 28.70 4.12 12.64
N PHE A 379 27.78 3.26 12.22
CA PHE A 379 26.56 2.97 12.95
C PHE A 379 26.49 1.47 13.27
N GLN A 380 27.45 1.00 14.07
CA GLN A 380 27.54 -0.38 14.54
C GLN A 380 27.77 -0.43 16.05
N LYS A 381 27.13 -1.36 16.73
CA LYS A 381 27.34 -1.65 18.16
C LYS A 381 27.22 -0.45 19.12
N VAL A 382 26.59 0.63 18.66
CA VAL A 382 26.33 1.83 19.45
C VAL A 382 24.82 2.11 19.51
N SER A 383 24.33 2.72 20.57
CA SER A 383 22.91 3.14 20.61
C SER A 383 22.65 4.24 19.58
N LEU A 384 21.44 4.28 19.06
CA LEU A 384 21.01 5.34 18.13
C LEU A 384 21.29 6.74 18.71
N THR A 385 20.98 6.95 19.99
CA THR A 385 21.24 8.22 20.68
C THR A 385 22.72 8.58 20.69
N ALA A 386 23.61 7.61 20.88
CA ALA A 386 25.05 7.85 20.82
C ALA A 386 25.52 8.18 19.40
N ALA A 387 25.07 7.42 18.39
CA ALA A 387 25.41 7.67 16.99
C ALA A 387 24.91 9.05 16.52
N MET A 388 23.68 9.43 16.85
CA MET A 388 23.14 10.75 16.56
C MET A 388 24.00 11.87 17.17
N ARG A 389 24.40 11.73 18.44
CA ARG A 389 25.27 12.70 19.11
C ARG A 389 26.65 12.83 18.45
N ILE A 390 27.22 11.70 17.98
CA ILE A 390 28.51 11.69 17.30
C ILE A 390 28.39 12.37 15.92
N ALA A 391 27.38 12.01 15.14
CA ALA A 391 27.12 12.63 13.84
C ALA A 391 26.81 14.13 13.95
N ASP A 392 26.06 14.55 14.97
CA ASP A 392 25.76 15.96 15.25
C ASP A 392 27.05 16.75 15.58
N LYS A 393 27.95 16.18 16.39
CA LYS A 393 29.24 16.79 16.68
C LYS A 393 30.10 16.92 15.41
N ALA A 394 30.09 15.91 14.53
CA ALA A 394 30.77 15.95 13.23
C ALA A 394 30.15 17.05 12.32
N LEU A 395 28.82 17.14 12.26
CA LEU A 395 28.12 18.18 11.52
C LEU A 395 28.46 19.60 12.04
N TYR A 396 28.49 19.77 13.35
CA TYR A 396 28.89 21.02 13.96
C TYR A 396 30.32 21.41 13.57
N GLN A 397 31.27 20.46 13.55
CA GLN A 397 32.64 20.69 13.06
C GLN A 397 32.66 21.07 11.59
N ALA A 398 31.87 20.42 10.74
CA ALA A 398 31.74 20.78 9.32
C ALA A 398 31.29 22.24 9.16
N LYS A 399 30.29 22.68 9.94
CA LYS A 399 29.84 24.07 9.95
C LYS A 399 30.90 25.06 10.41
N GLN A 400 31.81 24.65 11.30
CA GLN A 400 32.94 25.48 11.73
C GLN A 400 34.08 25.53 10.70
N GLN A 401 34.31 24.47 9.94
CA GLN A 401 35.34 24.36 8.91
C GLN A 401 34.95 25.00 7.57
N GLN A 402 34.34 26.18 7.59
CA GLN A 402 33.88 26.92 6.40
C GLN A 402 32.62 26.35 5.70
N ARG A 403 31.95 25.37 6.25
CA ARG A 403 30.77 24.72 5.65
C ARG A 403 31.07 23.99 4.33
N ASN A 404 30.05 23.53 3.62
CA ASN A 404 30.16 22.78 2.37
C ASN A 404 31.25 21.69 2.43
N CYS A 405 31.29 20.94 3.51
CA CYS A 405 32.26 19.87 3.73
C CYS A 405 31.64 18.72 4.51
N LEU A 406 32.31 17.58 4.49
CA LEU A 406 31.96 16.37 5.22
C LEU A 406 32.99 16.10 6.31
N VAL A 407 32.54 15.83 7.51
CA VAL A 407 33.37 15.43 8.67
C VAL A 407 32.93 14.05 9.17
N ILE A 408 33.89 13.20 9.50
CA ILE A 408 33.72 11.84 10.03
C ILE A 408 34.14 11.83 11.50
N GLN A 409 33.35 11.19 12.36
CA GLN A 409 33.72 10.89 13.76
C GLN A 409 33.39 9.47 14.17
#